data_216e0f540df51fa874157cbf7102d790
#
_entry.id   216e0f540df51fa874157cbf7102d790
#
_cell.length_a   1.000
_cell.length_b   1.000
_cell.length_c   1.000
_cell.angle_alpha   90.00
_cell.angle_beta   90.00
_cell.angle_gamma   90.00
#
_symmetry.space_group_name_H-M   'P 1'
#
loop_
_entity.id
_entity.type
_entity.pdbx_description
1 polymer ?
#
loop_
_entity_poly.entity_id
_entity_poly.type
_entity_poly.pdbx_seq_one_letter_code
_entity_poly.pdbx_strand_id
1 'polypeptide(L)'
;GAMQVEIIDGVDDFVALMQQLFDFDRISTLLRGDFPLAFDAMHAVTGPYARRVFVDLLGAPSNSVRNGIPLEDFGGGHPDPNLTYAHDLAALLLRGNDYRFGAACDGDGDRNMILGHRCFVNPSDSLAVLTANAELAPAYGSGLAGVARSMPTSSAVDVVAKELGIDCFETPTGWKFFGNLLDAGRITLCGEESFGTGSNHVREKDGLWAVLFWLQILAVRQCSVSEIMSSHWNRFGRHYYSRHDYEAVPSDAAHGLYDRLEGL
;
A
#
# COMPACT_ATOMS: atom_id res chain seq x y z
N GLY A 1 -30.10 -31.65 -1.98
CA GLY A 1 -30.72 -30.34 -1.94
C GLY A 1 -30.22 -29.49 -3.08
N ALA A 2 -31.03 -28.54 -3.56
CA ALA A 2 -30.61 -27.61 -4.60
C ALA A 2 -29.63 -26.56 -3.95
N MET A 3 -28.52 -26.29 -4.61
CA MET A 3 -27.61 -25.19 -4.27
C MET A 3 -28.11 -23.93 -4.97
N GLN A 4 -28.24 -22.84 -4.23
CA GLN A 4 -28.51 -21.53 -4.81
C GLN A 4 -27.19 -20.79 -5.01
N VAL A 5 -26.98 -20.24 -6.20
CA VAL A 5 -25.83 -19.40 -6.55
C VAL A 5 -26.35 -18.00 -6.83
N GLU A 6 -25.82 -17.01 -6.14
CA GLU A 6 -26.09 -15.59 -6.37
C GLU A 6 -24.80 -14.93 -6.91
N ILE A 7 -24.94 -14.17 -7.99
CA ILE A 7 -23.83 -13.39 -8.56
C ILE A 7 -23.97 -11.97 -8.03
N ILE A 8 -22.97 -11.51 -7.29
CA ILE A 8 -22.90 -10.16 -6.73
C ILE A 8 -21.79 -9.35 -7.41
N ASP A 9 -21.87 -8.02 -7.32
CA ASP A 9 -20.76 -7.12 -7.67
C ASP A 9 -19.88 -6.88 -6.44
N GLY A 10 -18.72 -7.52 -6.37
CA GLY A 10 -17.78 -7.36 -5.25
C GLY A 10 -17.20 -5.95 -5.11
N VAL A 11 -17.28 -5.12 -6.17
CA VAL A 11 -16.82 -3.72 -6.12
C VAL A 11 -17.69 -2.88 -5.18
N ASP A 12 -19.01 -3.09 -5.19
CA ASP A 12 -19.92 -2.30 -4.37
C ASP A 12 -19.71 -2.56 -2.86
N ASP A 13 -19.51 -3.82 -2.47
CA ASP A 13 -19.21 -4.18 -1.07
C ASP A 13 -17.87 -3.60 -0.60
N PHE A 14 -16.84 -3.66 -1.44
CA PHE A 14 -15.54 -3.04 -1.16
C PHE A 14 -15.67 -1.53 -0.98
N VAL A 15 -16.36 -0.86 -1.89
CA VAL A 15 -16.61 0.58 -1.81
C VAL A 15 -17.34 0.96 -0.53
N ALA A 16 -18.39 0.22 -0.17
CA ALA A 16 -19.14 0.48 1.05
C ALA A 16 -18.26 0.38 2.31
N LEU A 17 -17.31 -0.58 2.33
CA LEU A 17 -16.32 -0.69 3.39
C LEU A 17 -15.35 0.49 3.38
N MET A 18 -14.79 0.86 2.24
CA MET A 18 -13.83 1.97 2.14
C MET A 18 -14.45 3.32 2.56
N GLN A 19 -15.72 3.55 2.25
CA GLN A 19 -16.46 4.74 2.69
C GLN A 19 -16.66 4.82 4.22
N GLN A 20 -16.63 3.68 4.91
CA GLN A 20 -16.66 3.66 6.38
C GLN A 20 -15.30 3.96 6.99
N LEU A 21 -14.21 3.63 6.26
CA LEU A 21 -12.85 3.77 6.77
C LEU A 21 -12.26 5.17 6.53
N PHE A 22 -12.62 5.80 5.41
CA PHE A 22 -12.02 7.05 4.93
C PHE A 22 -13.05 8.15 4.68
N ASP A 23 -12.60 9.40 4.78
CA ASP A 23 -13.41 10.60 4.48
C ASP A 23 -13.40 10.86 2.96
N PHE A 24 -14.35 10.24 2.26
CA PHE A 24 -14.49 10.36 0.81
C PHE A 24 -14.76 11.79 0.34
N ASP A 25 -15.47 12.60 1.12
CA ASP A 25 -15.75 14.00 0.76
C ASP A 25 -14.45 14.81 0.73
N ARG A 26 -13.60 14.62 1.72
CA ARG A 26 -12.31 15.30 1.80
C ARG A 26 -11.34 14.83 0.72
N ILE A 27 -11.26 13.53 0.45
CA ILE A 27 -10.45 12.97 -0.63
C ILE A 27 -10.98 13.46 -1.99
N SER A 28 -12.30 13.47 -2.20
CA SER A 28 -12.93 13.98 -3.42
C SER A 28 -12.61 15.46 -3.64
N THR A 29 -12.63 16.27 -2.59
CA THR A 29 -12.25 17.68 -2.67
C THR A 29 -10.80 17.84 -3.13
N LEU A 30 -9.88 17.01 -2.64
CA LEU A 30 -8.48 16.98 -3.09
C LEU A 30 -8.39 16.62 -4.57
N LEU A 31 -9.02 15.51 -5.01
CA LEU A 31 -8.87 14.97 -6.36
C LEU A 31 -9.58 15.82 -7.43
N ARG A 32 -10.63 16.54 -7.08
CA ARG A 32 -11.31 17.50 -7.98
C ARG A 32 -10.58 18.84 -8.08
N GLY A 33 -9.62 19.09 -7.21
CA GLY A 33 -8.75 20.25 -7.26
C GLY A 33 -7.57 20.06 -8.22
N ASP A 34 -6.53 20.89 -8.08
CA ASP A 34 -5.26 20.76 -8.83
C ASP A 34 -4.36 19.69 -8.22
N PHE A 35 -4.84 18.43 -8.23
CA PHE A 35 -4.13 17.28 -7.70
C PHE A 35 -4.17 16.08 -8.67
N PRO A 36 -3.38 16.12 -9.76
CA PRO A 36 -3.32 15.04 -10.73
C PRO A 36 -2.82 13.73 -10.11
N LEU A 37 -3.67 12.70 -10.20
CA LEU A 37 -3.42 11.33 -9.76
C LEU A 37 -3.12 10.44 -10.97
N ALA A 38 -2.15 9.52 -10.85
CA ALA A 38 -1.97 8.38 -11.75
C ALA A 38 -2.00 7.07 -10.94
N PHE A 39 -3.02 6.26 -11.14
CA PHE A 39 -3.10 4.90 -10.60
C PHE A 39 -2.89 3.89 -11.72
N ASP A 40 -1.94 2.98 -11.56
CA ASP A 40 -1.68 1.90 -12.51
C ASP A 40 -2.21 0.58 -11.95
N ALA A 41 -3.25 0.04 -12.60
CA ALA A 41 -3.82 -1.25 -12.24
C ALA A 41 -3.10 -2.44 -12.88
N MET A 42 -2.05 -2.19 -13.69
CA MET A 42 -1.21 -3.20 -14.32
C MET A 42 -1.99 -4.29 -15.09
N HIS A 43 -3.13 -3.92 -15.69
CA HIS A 43 -4.08 -4.82 -16.34
C HIS A 43 -4.59 -5.95 -15.45
N ALA A 44 -4.70 -5.70 -14.15
CA ALA A 44 -5.04 -6.66 -13.12
C ALA A 44 -6.39 -6.36 -12.45
N VAL A 45 -6.72 -7.10 -11.40
CA VAL A 45 -8.05 -7.10 -10.76
C VAL A 45 -8.46 -5.77 -10.16
N THR A 46 -7.50 -4.91 -9.80
CA THR A 46 -7.80 -3.60 -9.19
C THR A 46 -8.38 -2.58 -10.16
N GLY A 47 -8.32 -2.81 -11.47
CA GLY A 47 -8.79 -1.87 -12.49
C GLY A 47 -10.24 -1.41 -12.31
N PRO A 48 -11.24 -2.31 -12.27
CA PRO A 48 -12.63 -1.97 -12.01
C PRO A 48 -12.86 -1.27 -10.67
N TYR A 49 -12.19 -1.72 -9.61
CA TYR A 49 -12.25 -1.10 -8.28
C TYR A 49 -11.70 0.32 -8.28
N ALA A 50 -10.52 0.52 -8.86
CA ALA A 50 -9.88 1.83 -8.96
C ALA A 50 -10.73 2.81 -9.77
N ARG A 51 -11.33 2.35 -10.88
CA ARG A 51 -12.23 3.17 -11.69
C ARG A 51 -13.44 3.61 -10.88
N ARG A 52 -14.11 2.68 -10.22
CA ARG A 52 -15.27 2.95 -9.38
C ARG A 52 -14.94 3.93 -8.25
N VAL A 53 -13.82 3.71 -7.57
CA VAL A 53 -13.40 4.53 -6.43
C VAL A 53 -12.91 5.91 -6.89
N PHE A 54 -11.86 5.96 -7.71
CA PHE A 54 -11.19 7.22 -8.00
C PHE A 54 -11.94 8.09 -9.01
N VAL A 55 -12.51 7.48 -10.06
CA VAL A 55 -13.19 8.24 -11.13
C VAL A 55 -14.65 8.50 -10.77
N ASP A 56 -15.43 7.43 -10.56
CA ASP A 56 -16.87 7.57 -10.44
C ASP A 56 -17.29 8.24 -9.12
N LEU A 57 -16.65 7.87 -8.00
CA LEU A 57 -17.02 8.37 -6.68
C LEU A 57 -16.21 9.61 -6.25
N LEU A 58 -14.89 9.54 -6.36
CA LEU A 58 -14.02 10.62 -5.90
C LEU A 58 -13.83 11.73 -6.93
N GLY A 59 -14.21 11.49 -8.20
CA GLY A 59 -14.25 12.50 -9.24
C GLY A 59 -12.89 12.85 -9.86
N ALA A 60 -11.92 11.96 -9.76
CA ALA A 60 -10.68 12.09 -10.53
C ALA A 60 -10.97 11.98 -12.04
N PRO A 61 -10.16 12.61 -12.90
CA PRO A 61 -10.27 12.45 -14.35
C PRO A 61 -10.19 10.98 -14.79
N SER A 62 -10.90 10.60 -15.84
CA SER A 62 -10.97 9.19 -16.30
C SER A 62 -9.61 8.61 -16.71
N ASN A 63 -8.66 9.45 -17.12
CA ASN A 63 -7.29 9.07 -17.45
C ASN A 63 -6.38 8.89 -16.21
N SER A 64 -6.89 9.14 -15.02
CA SER A 64 -6.16 8.87 -13.77
C SER A 64 -5.94 7.37 -13.53
N VAL A 65 -6.84 6.51 -14.02
CA VAL A 65 -6.69 5.05 -13.94
C VAL A 65 -6.10 4.52 -15.24
N ARG A 66 -4.86 4.07 -15.16
CA ARG A 66 -4.08 3.49 -16.26
C ARG A 66 -4.16 1.97 -16.20
N ASN A 67 -4.07 1.32 -17.36
CA ASN A 67 -4.11 -0.15 -17.47
C ASN A 67 -5.27 -0.77 -16.66
N GLY A 68 -6.42 -0.06 -16.61
CA GLY A 68 -7.56 -0.36 -15.76
C GLY A 68 -8.51 -1.45 -16.30
N ILE A 69 -8.20 -2.06 -17.45
CA ILE A 69 -8.94 -3.19 -18.00
C ILE A 69 -8.15 -4.45 -17.69
N PRO A 70 -8.71 -5.38 -16.87
CA PRO A 70 -8.06 -6.66 -16.59
C PRO A 70 -7.87 -7.48 -17.87
N LEU A 71 -6.68 -8.04 -18.04
CA LEU A 71 -6.33 -8.94 -19.16
C LEU A 71 -5.76 -10.24 -18.60
N GLU A 72 -6.04 -11.35 -19.24
CA GLU A 72 -5.61 -12.69 -18.78
C GLU A 72 -4.09 -12.84 -18.70
N ASP A 73 -3.36 -12.11 -19.56
CA ASP A 73 -1.90 -12.08 -19.63
C ASP A 73 -1.29 -10.78 -19.09
N PHE A 74 -2.08 -9.96 -18.38
CA PHE A 74 -1.70 -8.64 -17.90
C PHE A 74 -1.14 -7.71 -19.01
N GLY A 75 -1.63 -7.88 -20.25
CA GLY A 75 -1.15 -7.13 -21.41
C GLY A 75 0.29 -7.47 -21.80
N GLY A 76 0.74 -8.68 -21.52
CA GLY A 76 2.12 -9.14 -21.72
C GLY A 76 3.10 -8.57 -20.68
N GLY A 77 2.59 -7.91 -19.63
CA GLY A 77 3.39 -7.32 -18.55
C GLY A 77 3.61 -8.27 -17.38
N HIS A 78 4.37 -7.79 -16.39
CA HIS A 78 4.56 -8.44 -15.10
C HIS A 78 3.91 -7.57 -14.02
N PRO A 79 2.77 -7.99 -13.44
CA PRO A 79 2.00 -7.15 -12.53
C PRO A 79 2.58 -7.16 -11.10
N ASP A 80 3.77 -6.59 -10.93
CA ASP A 80 4.43 -6.40 -9.64
C ASP A 80 4.73 -4.90 -9.45
N PRO A 81 4.19 -4.23 -8.40
CA PRO A 81 4.19 -2.79 -8.26
C PRO A 81 5.54 -2.28 -7.71
N ASN A 82 6.58 -2.42 -8.49
CA ASN A 82 7.92 -1.92 -8.19
C ASN A 82 8.46 -1.01 -9.31
N LEU A 83 9.62 -0.40 -9.07
CA LEU A 83 10.20 0.56 -10.02
C LEU A 83 10.65 -0.09 -11.35
N THR A 84 10.84 -1.40 -11.38
CA THR A 84 11.24 -2.15 -12.57
C THR A 84 10.03 -2.42 -13.48
N TYR A 85 8.96 -2.95 -12.93
CA TYR A 85 7.79 -3.37 -13.71
C TYR A 85 6.76 -2.25 -13.92
N ALA A 86 6.61 -1.34 -12.95
CA ALA A 86 5.80 -0.13 -13.10
C ALA A 86 6.64 1.07 -13.59
N HIS A 87 7.61 0.83 -14.49
CA HIS A 87 8.56 1.83 -14.95
C HIS A 87 7.91 3.05 -15.63
N ASP A 88 6.81 2.88 -16.34
CA ASP A 88 6.09 3.97 -16.98
C ASP A 88 5.47 4.92 -15.94
N LEU A 89 4.82 4.38 -14.91
CA LEU A 89 4.32 5.16 -13.79
C LEU A 89 5.47 5.85 -13.04
N ALA A 90 6.56 5.13 -12.79
CA ALA A 90 7.74 5.68 -12.14
C ALA A 90 8.33 6.85 -12.95
N ALA A 91 8.39 6.74 -14.29
CA ALA A 91 8.87 7.81 -15.16
C ALA A 91 7.97 9.05 -15.08
N LEU A 92 6.65 8.89 -15.07
CA LEU A 92 5.69 9.99 -14.92
C LEU A 92 5.88 10.77 -13.62
N LEU A 93 6.10 10.09 -12.50
CA LEU A 93 6.22 10.73 -11.19
C LEU A 93 7.64 11.22 -10.89
N LEU A 94 8.67 10.43 -11.21
CA LEU A 94 10.04 10.72 -10.82
C LEU A 94 10.77 11.66 -11.80
N ARG A 95 10.34 11.68 -13.08
CA ARG A 95 10.96 12.49 -14.13
C ARG A 95 10.03 13.52 -14.75
N GLY A 96 8.71 13.28 -14.74
CA GLY A 96 7.67 14.19 -15.22
C GLY A 96 7.33 15.27 -14.19
N ASN A 97 6.46 16.21 -14.60
CA ASN A 97 6.00 17.31 -13.75
C ASN A 97 4.47 17.38 -13.62
N ASP A 98 3.74 16.51 -14.35
CA ASP A 98 2.29 16.62 -14.52
C ASP A 98 1.47 15.97 -13.41
N TYR A 99 2.10 15.07 -12.61
CA TYR A 99 1.42 14.33 -11.58
C TYR A 99 1.93 14.68 -10.18
N ARG A 100 1.01 14.69 -9.21
CA ARG A 100 1.31 14.93 -7.79
C ARG A 100 1.41 13.64 -6.98
N PHE A 101 0.65 12.64 -7.38
CA PHE A 101 0.57 11.34 -6.70
C PHE A 101 0.47 10.22 -7.71
N GLY A 102 1.17 9.13 -7.46
CA GLY A 102 1.10 7.91 -8.24
C GLY A 102 1.03 6.69 -7.34
N ALA A 103 0.28 5.68 -7.77
CA ALA A 103 0.23 4.40 -7.10
C ALA A 103 0.03 3.28 -8.11
N ALA A 104 0.49 2.08 -7.77
CA ALA A 104 0.23 0.86 -8.52
C ALA A 104 -0.12 -0.28 -7.56
N CYS A 105 -0.95 -1.22 -8.04
CA CYS A 105 -1.20 -2.48 -7.35
C CYS A 105 -0.82 -3.66 -8.25
N ASP A 106 -0.55 -4.81 -7.62
CA ASP A 106 -0.17 -6.04 -8.32
C ASP A 106 -1.35 -6.83 -8.89
N GLY A 107 -1.06 -8.07 -9.32
CA GLY A 107 -2.00 -8.93 -10.04
C GLY A 107 -3.27 -9.27 -9.29
N ASP A 108 -3.21 -9.52 -8.01
CA ASP A 108 -4.34 -9.79 -7.12
C ASP A 108 -4.72 -8.60 -6.22
N GLY A 109 -3.98 -7.50 -6.32
CA GLY A 109 -4.32 -6.23 -5.70
C GLY A 109 -3.95 -6.11 -4.23
N ASP A 110 -3.16 -7.03 -3.72
CA ASP A 110 -2.78 -7.07 -2.30
C ASP A 110 -1.56 -6.19 -1.97
N ARG A 111 -0.71 -5.87 -2.96
CA ARG A 111 0.47 -5.00 -2.82
C ARG A 111 0.25 -3.63 -3.42
N ASN A 112 1.02 -2.65 -2.92
CA ASN A 112 0.90 -1.27 -3.36
C ASN A 112 2.26 -0.57 -3.46
N MET A 113 2.50 0.16 -4.55
CA MET A 113 3.60 1.11 -4.67
C MET A 113 3.07 2.54 -4.57
N ILE A 114 3.73 3.37 -3.79
CA ILE A 114 3.38 4.79 -3.60
C ILE A 114 4.49 5.69 -4.13
N LEU A 115 4.08 6.66 -4.94
CA LEU A 115 4.95 7.66 -5.53
C LEU A 115 4.38 9.07 -5.32
N GLY A 116 5.24 10.02 -5.05
CA GLY A 116 4.96 11.44 -5.17
C GLY A 116 5.78 12.05 -6.29
N HIS A 117 5.56 13.32 -6.57
CA HIS A 117 6.41 14.07 -7.50
C HIS A 117 7.88 13.98 -7.04
N ARG A 118 8.73 13.37 -7.86
CA ARG A 118 10.16 13.10 -7.60
C ARG A 118 10.44 12.40 -6.27
N CYS A 119 9.49 11.61 -5.78
CA CYS A 119 9.59 10.93 -4.51
C CYS A 119 9.07 9.50 -4.62
N PHE A 120 9.93 8.53 -4.37
CA PHE A 120 9.54 7.14 -4.16
C PHE A 120 9.39 6.88 -2.67
N VAL A 121 8.27 6.29 -2.27
CA VAL A 121 8.05 5.88 -0.88
C VAL A 121 8.49 4.43 -0.72
N ASN A 122 9.51 4.21 0.10
CA ASN A 122 9.91 2.85 0.45
C ASN A 122 8.77 2.16 1.22
N PRO A 123 8.40 0.90 0.91
CA PRO A 123 7.30 0.20 1.60
C PRO A 123 7.45 0.15 3.12
N SER A 124 8.68 -0.02 3.64
CA SER A 124 8.95 0.03 5.08
C SER A 124 8.61 1.40 5.68
N ASP A 125 8.96 2.48 4.99
CA ASP A 125 8.59 3.84 5.40
C ASP A 125 7.09 4.10 5.25
N SER A 126 6.44 3.51 4.22
CA SER A 126 5.00 3.64 4.01
C SER A 126 4.22 3.18 5.25
N LEU A 127 4.49 1.98 5.77
CA LEU A 127 3.87 1.48 7.00
C LEU A 127 4.08 2.45 8.17
N ALA A 128 5.29 2.96 8.34
CA ALA A 128 5.62 3.90 9.41
C ALA A 128 4.85 5.23 9.28
N VAL A 129 4.72 5.76 8.05
CA VAL A 129 3.95 6.98 7.76
C VAL A 129 2.45 6.76 8.01
N LEU A 130 1.88 5.63 7.54
CA LEU A 130 0.48 5.30 7.79
C LEU A 130 0.20 5.21 9.30
N THR A 131 1.08 4.54 10.04
CA THR A 131 0.97 4.41 11.50
C THR A 131 1.04 5.78 12.19
N ALA A 132 2.00 6.63 11.82
CA ALA A 132 2.18 7.95 12.41
C ALA A 132 1.04 8.94 12.13
N ASN A 133 0.23 8.68 11.11
CA ASN A 133 -0.88 9.54 10.69
C ASN A 133 -2.24 8.81 10.77
N ALA A 134 -2.32 7.70 11.50
CA ALA A 134 -3.51 6.86 11.52
C ALA A 134 -4.75 7.61 12.01
N GLU A 135 -4.61 8.49 12.99
CA GLU A 135 -5.69 9.33 13.53
C GLU A 135 -6.38 10.24 12.50
N LEU A 136 -5.74 10.49 11.35
CA LEU A 136 -6.30 11.30 10.28
C LEU A 136 -7.36 10.57 9.46
N ALA A 137 -7.43 9.24 9.56
CA ALA A 137 -8.47 8.44 8.93
C ALA A 137 -9.58 8.12 9.93
N PRO A 138 -10.86 8.34 9.59
CA PRO A 138 -11.98 8.18 10.51
C PRO A 138 -12.01 6.86 11.28
N ALA A 139 -11.72 5.75 10.59
CA ALA A 139 -11.72 4.42 11.20
C ALA A 139 -10.66 4.21 12.29
N TYR A 140 -9.58 4.99 12.26
CA TYR A 140 -8.45 4.87 13.18
C TYR A 140 -8.33 6.06 14.14
N GLY A 141 -9.27 6.99 14.09
CA GLY A 141 -9.29 8.21 14.92
C GLY A 141 -9.35 7.95 16.42
N SER A 142 -9.83 6.79 16.86
CA SER A 142 -9.83 6.38 18.27
C SER A 142 -8.50 5.76 18.74
N GLY A 143 -7.49 5.65 17.88
CA GLY A 143 -6.19 5.06 18.15
C GLY A 143 -6.03 3.65 17.59
N LEU A 144 -4.80 3.13 17.71
CA LEU A 144 -4.40 1.81 17.23
C LEU A 144 -4.18 0.86 18.43
N ALA A 145 -4.61 -0.40 18.30
CA ALA A 145 -4.32 -1.43 19.29
C ALA A 145 -2.82 -1.77 19.34
N GLY A 146 -2.15 -1.68 18.19
CA GLY A 146 -0.74 -1.95 17.99
C GLY A 146 -0.43 -2.02 16.51
N VAL A 147 0.83 -2.27 16.17
CA VAL A 147 1.32 -2.42 14.80
C VAL A 147 2.24 -3.63 14.70
N ALA A 148 2.33 -4.25 13.51
CA ALA A 148 3.28 -5.32 13.25
C ALA A 148 4.01 -5.13 11.92
N ARG A 149 5.27 -5.60 11.88
CA ARG A 149 6.07 -5.70 10.67
C ARG A 149 6.72 -7.08 10.54
N SER A 150 7.02 -7.49 9.32
CA SER A 150 7.85 -8.67 9.10
C SER A 150 9.33 -8.40 9.48
N MET A 151 10.08 -9.46 9.78
CA MET A 151 11.50 -9.34 10.15
C MET A 151 12.36 -8.60 9.12
N PRO A 152 12.21 -8.83 7.79
CA PRO A 152 13.00 -8.10 6.80
C PRO A 152 12.55 -6.65 6.59
N THR A 153 11.40 -6.25 7.10
CA THR A 153 10.92 -4.86 7.07
C THR A 153 11.75 -4.01 8.04
N SER A 154 12.08 -2.77 7.63
CA SER A 154 12.88 -1.89 8.48
C SER A 154 12.19 -1.57 9.80
N SER A 155 12.98 -1.20 10.81
CA SER A 155 12.49 -0.77 12.13
C SER A 155 11.94 0.67 12.16
N ALA A 156 11.60 1.24 10.99
CA ALA A 156 11.03 2.59 10.94
C ALA A 156 9.73 2.71 11.76
N VAL A 157 8.86 1.70 11.66
CA VAL A 157 7.60 1.69 12.40
C VAL A 157 7.77 1.45 13.90
N ASP A 158 8.85 0.78 14.32
CA ASP A 158 9.15 0.56 15.76
C ASP A 158 9.34 1.89 16.49
N VAL A 159 10.03 2.85 15.84
CA VAL A 159 10.24 4.20 16.40
C VAL A 159 8.92 4.96 16.52
N VAL A 160 8.07 4.85 15.51
CA VAL A 160 6.72 5.46 15.54
C VAL A 160 5.87 4.85 16.65
N ALA A 161 5.81 3.53 16.75
CA ALA A 161 5.05 2.83 17.77
C ALA A 161 5.49 3.22 19.19
N LYS A 162 6.81 3.32 19.40
CA LYS A 162 7.38 3.76 20.67
C LYS A 162 6.94 5.18 21.02
N GLU A 163 6.92 6.11 20.06
CA GLU A 163 6.49 7.49 20.30
C GLU A 163 5.00 7.58 20.59
N LEU A 164 4.19 6.76 19.88
CA LEU A 164 2.75 6.68 20.10
C LEU A 164 2.37 5.92 21.37
N GLY A 165 3.31 5.21 22.01
CA GLY A 165 3.05 4.41 23.20
C GLY A 165 2.21 3.15 22.93
N ILE A 166 2.31 2.58 21.72
CA ILE A 166 1.62 1.35 21.32
C ILE A 166 2.60 0.19 21.13
N ASP A 167 2.09 -1.04 21.21
CA ASP A 167 2.89 -2.24 20.96
C ASP A 167 3.32 -2.33 19.47
N CYS A 168 4.57 -2.76 19.25
CA CYS A 168 5.08 -3.10 17.93
C CYS A 168 5.56 -4.56 17.94
N PHE A 169 5.08 -5.35 16.97
CA PHE A 169 5.42 -6.77 16.86
C PHE A 169 6.28 -7.01 15.61
N GLU A 170 7.38 -7.72 15.79
CA GLU A 170 8.16 -8.29 14.70
C GLU A 170 7.72 -9.74 14.49
N THR A 171 7.39 -10.11 13.25
CA THR A 171 6.95 -11.47 12.91
C THR A 171 7.87 -12.08 11.84
N PRO A 172 7.94 -13.40 11.72
CA PRO A 172 8.49 -14.02 10.53
C PRO A 172 7.75 -13.54 9.26
N THR A 173 8.39 -13.69 8.10
CA THR A 173 7.73 -13.41 6.81
C THR A 173 6.54 -14.35 6.60
N GLY A 174 5.42 -13.77 6.18
CA GLY A 174 4.18 -14.48 5.88
C GLY A 174 2.99 -13.87 6.58
N TRP A 175 1.96 -13.54 5.81
CA TRP A 175 0.80 -12.78 6.28
C TRP A 175 0.01 -13.46 7.41
N LYS A 176 0.00 -14.80 7.45
CA LYS A 176 -0.66 -15.57 8.52
C LYS A 176 -0.22 -15.19 9.94
N PHE A 177 1.03 -14.74 10.12
CA PHE A 177 1.51 -14.31 11.43
C PHE A 177 0.85 -12.99 11.86
N PHE A 178 0.61 -12.08 10.93
CA PHE A 178 -0.19 -10.88 11.18
C PHE A 178 -1.65 -11.24 11.48
N GLY A 179 -2.23 -12.18 10.70
CA GLY A 179 -3.58 -12.68 10.93
C GLY A 179 -3.80 -13.16 12.37
N ASN A 180 -2.85 -13.88 12.94
CA ASN A 180 -2.91 -14.32 14.34
C ASN A 180 -2.94 -13.13 15.34
N LEU A 181 -2.17 -12.06 15.07
CA LEU A 181 -2.16 -10.86 15.92
C LEU A 181 -3.44 -10.03 15.75
N LEU A 182 -3.96 -9.95 14.52
CA LEU A 182 -5.24 -9.31 14.21
C LEU A 182 -6.40 -10.01 14.89
N ASP A 183 -6.46 -11.35 14.84
CA ASP A 183 -7.48 -12.17 15.49
C ASP A 183 -7.43 -12.06 17.02
N ALA A 184 -6.23 -11.91 17.57
CA ALA A 184 -6.03 -11.68 18.99
C ALA A 184 -6.32 -10.23 19.43
N GLY A 185 -6.68 -9.32 18.49
CA GLY A 185 -6.93 -7.90 18.77
C GLY A 185 -5.69 -7.13 19.23
N ARG A 186 -4.48 -7.65 18.93
CA ARG A 186 -3.20 -7.10 19.38
C ARG A 186 -2.69 -5.98 18.48
N ILE A 187 -3.08 -5.98 17.20
CA ILE A 187 -2.66 -4.99 16.22
C ILE A 187 -3.85 -4.47 15.41
N THR A 188 -3.70 -3.25 14.89
CA THR A 188 -4.63 -2.64 13.95
C THR A 188 -4.02 -2.57 12.56
N LEU A 189 -2.74 -2.23 12.45
CA LEU A 189 -2.01 -2.09 11.18
C LEU A 189 -0.85 -3.08 11.12
N CYS A 190 -0.53 -3.52 9.91
CA CYS A 190 0.66 -4.34 9.66
C CYS A 190 1.17 -4.14 8.24
N GLY A 191 2.43 -4.51 8.00
CA GLY A 191 3.00 -4.40 6.66
C GLY A 191 4.37 -5.05 6.51
N GLU A 192 4.75 -5.18 5.25
CA GLU A 192 5.97 -5.84 4.78
C GLU A 192 6.75 -4.92 3.82
N GLU A 193 8.08 -5.11 3.76
CA GLU A 193 8.94 -4.45 2.79
C GLU A 193 8.63 -4.83 1.34
N SER A 194 7.90 -5.93 1.16
CA SER A 194 7.46 -6.46 -0.14
C SER A 194 6.19 -5.80 -0.67
N PHE A 195 5.94 -4.53 -0.30
CA PHE A 195 4.81 -3.71 -0.75
C PHE A 195 3.44 -4.13 -0.20
N GLY A 196 3.37 -5.06 0.76
CA GLY A 196 2.13 -5.46 1.43
C GLY A 196 1.83 -4.59 2.64
N THR A 197 0.63 -4.04 2.71
CA THR A 197 0.13 -3.27 3.85
C THR A 197 -1.34 -3.59 4.08
N GLY A 198 -1.76 -3.71 5.33
CA GLY A 198 -3.14 -4.01 5.67
C GLY A 198 -3.50 -3.60 7.09
N SER A 199 -4.76 -3.80 7.42
CA SER A 199 -5.30 -3.54 8.74
C SER A 199 -6.33 -4.60 9.15
N ASN A 200 -6.93 -4.39 10.30
CA ASN A 200 -8.00 -5.25 10.81
C ASN A 200 -9.32 -5.17 10.02
N HIS A 201 -9.41 -4.37 8.96
CA HIS A 201 -10.63 -4.22 8.16
C HIS A 201 -11.02 -5.48 7.40
N VAL A 202 -10.04 -6.19 6.78
CA VAL A 202 -10.26 -7.47 6.08
C VAL A 202 -9.29 -8.57 6.51
N ARG A 203 -8.33 -8.29 7.40
CA ARG A 203 -7.27 -9.20 7.89
C ARG A 203 -6.36 -9.74 6.80
N GLU A 204 -6.25 -9.02 5.70
CA GLU A 204 -5.39 -9.33 4.57
C GLU A 204 -4.69 -8.05 4.09
N LYS A 205 -3.71 -8.17 3.23
CA LYS A 205 -3.13 -7.05 2.51
C LYS A 205 -4.17 -6.44 1.59
N ASP A 206 -4.16 -5.11 1.46
CA ASP A 206 -5.08 -4.41 0.59
C ASP A 206 -4.38 -3.19 -0.02
N GLY A 207 -4.04 -3.31 -1.31
CA GLY A 207 -3.31 -2.26 -2.02
C GLY A 207 -4.13 -0.99 -2.20
N LEU A 208 -5.41 -1.10 -2.55
CA LEU A 208 -6.28 0.07 -2.74
C LEU A 208 -6.60 0.77 -1.41
N TRP A 209 -6.79 0.02 -0.34
CA TRP A 209 -6.92 0.60 1.00
C TRP A 209 -5.69 1.44 1.37
N ALA A 210 -4.49 0.93 1.12
CA ALA A 210 -3.25 1.66 1.39
C ALA A 210 -3.15 2.96 0.56
N VAL A 211 -3.56 2.91 -0.72
CA VAL A 211 -3.63 4.09 -1.60
C VAL A 211 -4.64 5.11 -1.08
N LEU A 212 -5.83 4.67 -0.66
CA LEU A 212 -6.84 5.54 -0.05
C LEU A 212 -6.35 6.16 1.25
N PHE A 213 -5.61 5.41 2.05
CA PHE A 213 -5.03 5.94 3.28
C PHE A 213 -4.00 7.06 3.00
N TRP A 214 -3.13 6.87 2.01
CA TRP A 214 -2.23 7.94 1.57
C TRP A 214 -2.99 9.17 1.07
N LEU A 215 -4.05 8.99 0.29
CA LEU A 215 -4.90 10.09 -0.17
C LEU A 215 -5.61 10.79 0.99
N GLN A 216 -6.05 10.04 2.01
CA GLN A 216 -6.60 10.61 3.23
C GLN A 216 -5.60 11.52 3.95
N ILE A 217 -4.36 11.05 4.13
CA ILE A 217 -3.29 11.85 4.75
C ILE A 217 -3.02 13.12 3.95
N LEU A 218 -2.90 12.99 2.63
CA LEU A 218 -2.67 14.12 1.71
C LEU A 218 -3.83 15.13 1.74
N ALA A 219 -5.08 14.63 1.78
CA ALA A 219 -6.28 15.45 1.84
C ALA A 219 -6.41 16.22 3.16
N VAL A 220 -5.94 15.65 4.26
CA VAL A 220 -5.96 16.32 5.57
C VAL A 220 -4.78 17.28 5.73
N ARG A 221 -3.57 16.84 5.39
CA ARG A 221 -2.35 17.63 5.60
C ARG A 221 -2.12 18.72 4.56
N GLN A 222 -2.76 18.63 3.40
CA GLN A 222 -2.64 19.60 2.30
C GLN A 222 -1.18 19.88 1.90
N CYS A 223 -0.35 18.84 1.85
CA CYS A 223 1.06 18.90 1.49
C CYS A 223 1.43 17.75 0.53
N SER A 224 2.57 17.83 -0.10
CA SER A 224 3.06 16.79 -1.03
C SER A 224 3.55 15.54 -0.30
N VAL A 225 3.64 14.43 -1.03
CA VAL A 225 4.26 13.18 -0.52
C VAL A 225 5.68 13.42 -0.01
N SER A 226 6.48 14.20 -0.76
CA SER A 226 7.87 14.51 -0.36
C SER A 226 7.95 15.33 0.92
N GLU A 227 7.00 16.23 1.16
CA GLU A 227 6.93 16.99 2.42
C GLU A 227 6.49 16.09 3.58
N ILE A 228 5.55 15.16 3.35
CA ILE A 228 5.18 14.15 4.34
C ILE A 228 6.41 13.30 4.71
N MET A 229 7.13 12.78 3.71
CA MET A 229 8.32 11.96 3.94
C MET A 229 9.43 12.75 4.67
N SER A 230 9.70 13.96 4.26
CA SER A 230 10.71 14.82 4.90
C SER A 230 10.34 15.12 6.35
N SER A 231 9.09 15.47 6.61
CA SER A 231 8.57 15.71 7.97
C SER A 231 8.65 14.44 8.83
N HIS A 232 8.31 13.27 8.25
CA HIS A 232 8.40 12.00 8.93
C HIS A 232 9.85 11.67 9.32
N TRP A 233 10.79 11.76 8.38
CA TRP A 233 12.21 11.51 8.67
C TRP A 233 12.82 12.50 9.64
N ASN A 234 12.40 13.77 9.62
CA ASN A 234 12.85 14.77 10.59
C ASN A 234 12.37 14.45 12.01
N ARG A 235 11.18 13.84 12.16
CA ARG A 235 10.62 13.50 13.47
C ARG A 235 11.12 12.16 14.00
N PHE A 236 11.14 11.12 13.17
CA PHE A 236 11.38 9.74 13.59
C PHE A 236 12.75 9.19 13.17
N GLY A 237 13.51 9.94 12.38
CA GLY A 237 14.74 9.47 11.75
C GLY A 237 14.48 8.74 10.45
N ARG A 238 15.54 8.53 9.67
CA ARG A 238 15.49 7.79 8.42
C ARG A 238 16.24 6.47 8.55
N HIS A 239 15.58 5.39 8.15
CA HIS A 239 16.16 4.06 8.12
C HIS A 239 16.64 3.73 6.70
N TYR A 240 17.83 3.14 6.60
CA TYR A 240 18.45 2.78 5.32
C TYR A 240 18.58 1.27 5.25
N TYR A 241 17.81 0.68 4.35
CA TYR A 241 17.77 -0.75 4.10
C TYR A 241 17.95 -0.99 2.61
N SER A 242 18.60 -2.09 2.25
CA SER A 242 18.68 -2.54 0.87
C SER A 242 18.09 -3.94 0.75
N ARG A 243 17.40 -4.19 -0.35
CA ARG A 243 16.89 -5.50 -0.73
C ARG A 243 17.61 -5.92 -2.01
N HIS A 244 18.07 -7.14 -2.02
CA HIS A 244 18.73 -7.76 -3.19
C HIS A 244 17.92 -8.99 -3.59
N ASP A 245 17.26 -8.92 -4.74
CA ASP A 245 16.47 -10.01 -5.29
C ASP A 245 17.32 -10.77 -6.32
N TYR A 246 17.30 -12.09 -6.23
CA TYR A 246 17.98 -13.00 -7.14
C TYR A 246 16.95 -13.90 -7.78
N GLU A 247 16.62 -13.65 -9.05
CA GLU A 247 15.63 -14.39 -9.80
C GLU A 247 16.26 -15.47 -10.66
N ALA A 248 15.50 -16.54 -10.93
CA ALA A 248 15.91 -17.66 -11.80
C ALA A 248 17.24 -18.32 -11.41
N VAL A 249 17.59 -18.32 -10.12
CA VAL A 249 18.78 -18.99 -9.59
C VAL A 249 18.56 -20.51 -9.58
N PRO A 250 19.50 -21.35 -10.08
CA PRO A 250 19.41 -22.79 -9.94
C PRO A 250 19.30 -23.21 -8.47
N SER A 251 18.40 -24.17 -8.17
CA SER A 251 18.10 -24.59 -6.79
C SER A 251 19.34 -25.02 -6.01
N ASP A 252 20.27 -25.75 -6.64
CA ASP A 252 21.50 -26.22 -5.99
C ASP A 252 22.41 -25.05 -5.55
N ALA A 253 22.47 -23.97 -6.37
CA ALA A 253 23.23 -22.78 -6.02
C ALA A 253 22.56 -22.01 -4.86
N ALA A 254 21.23 -21.93 -4.85
CA ALA A 254 20.48 -21.31 -3.77
C ALA A 254 20.68 -22.08 -2.45
N HIS A 255 20.51 -23.41 -2.46
CA HIS A 255 20.74 -24.25 -1.28
C HIS A 255 22.18 -24.12 -0.77
N GLY A 256 23.19 -24.17 -1.66
CA GLY A 256 24.59 -23.99 -1.28
C GLY A 256 24.90 -22.63 -0.65
N LEU A 257 24.14 -21.57 -0.99
CA LEU A 257 24.22 -20.27 -0.33
C LEU A 257 23.61 -20.33 1.09
N TYR A 258 22.44 -20.97 1.24
CA TYR A 258 21.80 -21.15 2.54
C TYR A 258 22.69 -21.94 3.52
N ASP A 259 23.22 -23.07 3.07
CA ASP A 259 24.13 -23.92 3.88
C ASP A 259 25.35 -23.12 4.38
N ARG A 260 25.85 -22.21 3.54
CA ARG A 260 26.95 -21.32 3.95
C ARG A 260 26.55 -20.28 4.99
N LEU A 261 25.35 -19.70 4.85
CA LEU A 261 24.85 -18.69 5.78
C LEU A 261 24.51 -19.31 7.14
N GLU A 262 23.97 -20.53 7.16
CA GLU A 262 23.68 -21.25 8.41
C GLU A 262 24.97 -21.70 9.13
N GLY A 263 26.09 -21.81 8.43
CA GLY A 263 27.39 -22.18 8.98
C GLY A 263 28.23 -21.01 9.53
N LEU A 264 27.71 -19.76 9.45
CA LEU A 264 28.37 -18.56 9.96
C LEU A 264 27.92 -18.24 11.39
#